data_e42e89db88fce11237913fae16b64ce7
#
_entry.id   e42e89db88fce11237913fae16b64ce7
#
_cell.length_a   1.000
_cell.length_b   1.000
_cell.length_c   1.000
_cell.angle_alpha   90.00
_cell.angle_beta   90.00
_cell.angle_gamma   90.00
#
_symmetry.space_group_name_H-M   'P 1'
#
loop_
_entity.id
_entity.type
_entity.pdbx_description
1 polymer ?
#
loop_
_entity_poly.entity_id
_entity_poly.type
_entity_poly.pdbx_seq_one_letter_code
_entity_poly.pdbx_strand_id
1 'polypeptide(L)'
;LIETAWASASTYRGSDRRGGANGARIRLAPMKDWAGNKPAQLSKVIAKLEAIQKEAGGKVSLADLIVLGGAAAIEKAAKDGGFNVKVPFTPGRADATQEETEIHSVEHLNPKADGFRNYVRKPIMPIEDHLVDRAQLLELSAPEMTVLVGGLRVLQVGDDKKGVFTARPGVLSNDFFVNLLDMSVQWKGIGGSQEEFEGRDRKSGQVKWTGTRADLIFGSHSQLRALAEVYGANDAKEKFVKDFVAAW
;
A
#
# COMPACT_ATOMS: atom_id res chain seq x y z
N LEU A 1 -10.86 3.69 0.88
CA LEU A 1 -11.13 2.25 1.01
C LEU A 1 -9.85 1.43 0.90
N ILE A 2 -9.08 1.55 -0.19
CA ILE A 2 -7.84 0.77 -0.41
C ILE A 2 -6.88 0.94 0.77
N GLU A 3 -6.59 2.19 1.17
CA GLU A 3 -5.69 2.47 2.28
C GLU A 3 -6.17 1.86 3.61
N THR A 4 -7.47 1.90 3.89
CA THR A 4 -8.03 1.29 5.10
C THR A 4 -7.92 -0.24 5.07
N ALA A 5 -8.21 -0.86 3.93
CA ALA A 5 -8.07 -2.30 3.76
C ALA A 5 -6.60 -2.73 3.88
N TRP A 6 -5.68 -2.03 3.21
CA TRP A 6 -4.24 -2.27 3.36
C TRP A 6 -3.77 -2.09 4.80
N ALA A 7 -4.12 -0.98 5.45
CA ALA A 7 -3.72 -0.70 6.83
C ALA A 7 -4.24 -1.77 7.82
N SER A 8 -5.41 -2.34 7.56
CA SER A 8 -5.96 -3.45 8.33
C SER A 8 -5.21 -4.75 8.08
N ALA A 9 -5.05 -5.15 6.82
CA ALA A 9 -4.45 -6.41 6.42
C ALA A 9 -2.94 -6.46 6.66
N SER A 10 -2.21 -5.37 6.38
CA SER A 10 -0.74 -5.31 6.46
C SER A 10 -0.16 -5.37 7.86
N THR A 11 -1.00 -5.40 8.91
CA THR A 11 -0.55 -5.69 10.27
C THR A 11 -0.27 -7.17 10.50
N TYR A 12 -0.67 -8.05 9.57
CA TYR A 12 -0.43 -9.49 9.67
C TYR A 12 1.07 -9.81 9.73
N ARG A 13 1.38 -10.84 10.51
CA ARG A 13 2.73 -11.38 10.69
C ARG A 13 2.68 -12.90 10.56
N GLY A 14 3.20 -13.43 9.46
CA GLY A 14 3.26 -14.88 9.23
C GLY A 14 4.04 -15.64 10.29
N SER A 15 5.03 -14.97 10.90
CA SER A 15 5.90 -15.58 11.95
C SER A 15 5.16 -16.01 13.22
N ASP A 16 4.13 -15.26 13.64
CA ASP A 16 3.37 -15.52 14.89
C ASP A 16 1.85 -15.42 14.69
N ARG A 17 1.40 -15.22 13.45
CA ARG A 17 0.00 -15.11 13.01
C ARG A 17 -0.81 -14.04 13.73
N ARG A 18 -0.16 -12.99 14.23
CA ARG A 18 -0.81 -11.81 14.80
C ARG A 18 -1.22 -10.84 13.72
N GLY A 19 -2.16 -9.97 14.05
CA GLY A 19 -2.63 -8.90 13.16
C GLY A 19 -3.57 -9.40 12.07
N GLY A 20 -3.59 -8.67 10.95
CA GLY A 20 -4.48 -8.95 9.84
C GLY A 20 -5.86 -8.32 9.98
N ALA A 21 -6.69 -8.54 8.96
CA ALA A 21 -8.00 -7.90 8.85
C ALA A 21 -9.08 -8.48 9.76
N ASN A 22 -8.89 -9.71 10.28
CA ASN A 22 -9.87 -10.34 11.16
C ASN A 22 -10.06 -9.54 12.45
N GLY A 23 -11.31 -9.42 12.89
CA GLY A 23 -11.68 -8.64 14.07
C GLY A 23 -12.00 -7.18 13.78
N ALA A 24 -11.72 -6.66 12.57
CA ALA A 24 -11.85 -5.23 12.23
C ALA A 24 -11.21 -4.32 13.29
N ARG A 25 -10.09 -4.76 13.91
CA ARG A 25 -9.45 -4.08 15.04
C ARG A 25 -8.92 -2.69 14.71
N ILE A 26 -8.77 -2.38 13.43
CA ILE A 26 -8.38 -1.05 12.97
C ILE A 26 -9.35 0.06 13.46
N ARG A 27 -10.61 -0.26 13.78
CA ARG A 27 -11.59 0.68 14.34
C ARG A 27 -11.50 0.84 15.85
N LEU A 28 -10.76 -0.05 16.53
CA LEU A 28 -10.64 -0.13 17.98
C LEU A 28 -9.32 0.52 18.48
N ALA A 29 -9.31 0.92 19.75
CA ALA A 29 -8.07 1.35 20.37
C ALA A 29 -7.10 0.15 20.56
N PRO A 30 -5.78 0.35 20.37
CA PRO A 30 -5.11 1.60 20.02
C PRO A 30 -5.00 1.84 18.50
N MET A 31 -5.39 0.88 17.64
CA MET A 31 -5.14 0.92 16.19
C MET A 31 -5.81 2.09 15.47
N LYS A 32 -7.01 2.48 15.90
CA LYS A 32 -7.76 3.60 15.31
C LYS A 32 -7.02 4.93 15.42
N ASP A 33 -6.14 5.06 16.42
CA ASP A 33 -5.43 6.29 16.76
C ASP A 33 -3.99 6.30 16.22
N TRP A 34 -3.53 5.22 15.58
CA TRP A 34 -2.20 5.17 14.99
C TRP A 34 -2.09 6.16 13.82
N ALA A 35 -1.07 7.01 13.86
CA ALA A 35 -0.86 8.02 12.83
C ALA A 35 -0.77 7.44 11.42
N GLY A 36 -0.14 6.26 11.27
CA GLY A 36 -0.04 5.54 9.99
C GLY A 36 -1.39 5.06 9.42
N ASN A 37 -2.45 5.05 10.23
CA ASN A 37 -3.81 4.70 9.80
C ASN A 37 -4.65 5.92 9.42
N LYS A 38 -4.09 7.14 9.50
CA LYS A 38 -4.77 8.41 9.17
C LYS A 38 -6.14 8.52 9.86
N PRO A 39 -6.21 8.71 11.19
CA PRO A 39 -7.44 8.61 12.00
C PRO A 39 -8.64 9.37 11.45
N ALA A 40 -8.44 10.59 10.94
CA ALA A 40 -9.51 11.41 10.37
C ALA A 40 -10.11 10.84 9.08
N GLN A 41 -9.31 10.16 8.25
CA GLN A 41 -9.78 9.47 7.05
C GLN A 41 -10.39 8.13 7.43
N LEU A 42 -9.74 7.38 8.31
CA LEU A 42 -10.19 6.08 8.80
C LEU A 42 -11.61 6.17 9.38
N SER A 43 -11.87 7.13 10.28
CA SER A 43 -13.18 7.29 10.90
C SER A 43 -14.30 7.50 9.88
N LYS A 44 -14.04 8.27 8.82
CA LYS A 44 -15.02 8.49 7.73
C LYS A 44 -15.30 7.20 6.94
N VAL A 45 -14.28 6.40 6.68
CA VAL A 45 -14.42 5.12 5.98
C VAL A 45 -15.18 4.12 6.85
N ILE A 46 -14.80 3.98 8.11
CA ILE A 46 -15.46 3.08 9.05
C ILE A 46 -16.94 3.43 9.19
N ALA A 47 -17.29 4.69 9.41
CA ALA A 47 -18.68 5.13 9.53
C ALA A 47 -19.53 4.76 8.28
N LYS A 48 -18.94 4.83 7.08
CA LYS A 48 -19.62 4.40 5.84
C LYS A 48 -19.81 2.89 5.78
N LEU A 49 -18.82 2.12 6.18
CA LEU A 49 -18.90 0.65 6.18
C LEU A 49 -19.87 0.15 7.26
N GLU A 50 -19.93 0.79 8.45
CA GLU A 50 -20.91 0.50 9.49
C GLU A 50 -22.36 0.79 9.03
N ALA A 51 -22.56 1.87 8.26
CA ALA A 51 -23.86 2.14 7.66
C ALA A 51 -24.29 1.01 6.69
N ILE A 52 -23.37 0.56 5.83
CA ILE A 52 -23.60 -0.57 4.91
C ILE A 52 -23.87 -1.86 5.69
N GLN A 53 -23.12 -2.12 6.76
CA GLN A 53 -23.34 -3.28 7.64
C GLN A 53 -24.76 -3.29 8.22
N LYS A 54 -25.21 -2.12 8.69
CA LYS A 54 -26.57 -1.94 9.22
C LYS A 54 -27.64 -2.15 8.15
N GLU A 55 -27.46 -1.61 6.95
CA GLU A 55 -28.38 -1.80 5.82
C GLU A 55 -28.45 -3.28 5.40
N ALA A 56 -27.34 -4.01 5.50
CA ALA A 56 -27.30 -5.46 5.26
C ALA A 56 -27.91 -6.29 6.38
N GLY A 57 -28.51 -5.67 7.40
CA GLY A 57 -29.14 -6.34 8.54
C GLY A 57 -28.14 -7.09 9.44
N GLY A 58 -26.89 -6.64 9.50
CA GLY A 58 -25.83 -7.25 10.32
C GLY A 58 -25.34 -8.62 9.82
N LYS A 59 -25.72 -9.04 8.61
CA LYS A 59 -25.36 -10.36 8.06
C LYS A 59 -23.91 -10.46 7.58
N VAL A 60 -23.20 -9.34 7.52
CA VAL A 60 -21.81 -9.25 7.06
C VAL A 60 -21.00 -8.60 8.17
N SER A 61 -19.82 -9.15 8.49
CA SER A 61 -18.90 -8.52 9.44
C SER A 61 -18.29 -7.24 8.88
N LEU A 62 -17.95 -6.30 9.73
CA LEU A 62 -17.24 -5.10 9.32
C LEU A 62 -15.83 -5.46 8.81
N ALA A 63 -15.20 -6.50 9.36
CA ALA A 63 -13.94 -7.04 8.89
C ALA A 63 -14.01 -7.48 7.42
N ASP A 64 -15.07 -8.20 7.04
CA ASP A 64 -15.30 -8.58 5.64
C ASP A 64 -15.63 -7.36 4.77
N LEU A 65 -16.40 -6.40 5.27
CA LEU A 65 -16.70 -5.16 4.53
C LEU A 65 -15.44 -4.31 4.27
N ILE A 66 -14.49 -4.25 5.20
CA ILE A 66 -13.21 -3.56 5.00
C ILE A 66 -12.44 -4.19 3.82
N VAL A 67 -12.33 -5.51 3.82
CA VAL A 67 -11.62 -6.25 2.75
C VAL A 67 -12.34 -6.13 1.41
N LEU A 68 -13.65 -6.35 1.40
CA LEU A 68 -14.48 -6.23 0.20
C LEU A 68 -14.48 -4.81 -0.36
N GLY A 69 -14.50 -3.80 0.51
CA GLY A 69 -14.39 -2.39 0.11
C GLY A 69 -13.06 -2.06 -0.55
N GLY A 70 -11.96 -2.65 -0.06
CA GLY A 70 -10.65 -2.56 -0.69
C GLY A 70 -10.64 -3.22 -2.08
N ALA A 71 -11.16 -4.45 -2.17
CA ALA A 71 -11.29 -5.19 -3.43
C ALA A 71 -12.10 -4.41 -4.48
N ALA A 72 -13.29 -3.93 -4.11
CA ALA A 72 -14.15 -3.15 -5.02
C ALA A 72 -13.49 -1.84 -5.49
N ALA A 73 -12.73 -1.19 -4.62
CA ALA A 73 -12.00 0.03 -5.00
C ALA A 73 -10.84 -0.26 -5.97
N ILE A 74 -10.17 -1.40 -5.83
CA ILE A 74 -9.14 -1.86 -6.78
C ILE A 74 -9.76 -2.23 -8.12
N GLU A 75 -10.89 -2.96 -8.13
CA GLU A 75 -11.62 -3.28 -9.37
C GLU A 75 -12.00 -2.00 -10.12
N LYS A 76 -12.48 -0.97 -9.38
CA LYS A 76 -12.77 0.33 -9.97
C LYS A 76 -11.53 1.01 -10.54
N ALA A 77 -10.44 1.06 -9.79
CA ALA A 77 -9.19 1.69 -10.23
C ALA A 77 -8.58 0.98 -11.45
N ALA A 78 -8.69 -0.34 -11.53
CA ALA A 78 -8.30 -1.11 -12.71
C ALA A 78 -9.19 -0.79 -13.91
N LYS A 79 -10.51 -0.70 -13.70
CA LYS A 79 -11.48 -0.33 -14.75
C LYS A 79 -11.21 1.07 -15.29
N ASP A 80 -10.89 2.03 -14.42
CA ASP A 80 -10.50 3.39 -14.82
C ASP A 80 -9.19 3.39 -15.65
N GLY A 81 -8.34 2.36 -15.45
CA GLY A 81 -7.15 2.06 -16.25
C GLY A 81 -7.39 1.30 -17.55
N GLY A 82 -8.65 0.93 -17.82
CA GLY A 82 -9.05 0.16 -19.01
C GLY A 82 -9.02 -1.36 -18.84
N PHE A 83 -8.88 -1.87 -17.60
CA PHE A 83 -8.81 -3.30 -17.30
C PHE A 83 -10.04 -3.76 -16.51
N ASN A 84 -10.67 -4.83 -16.96
CA ASN A 84 -11.77 -5.46 -16.25
C ASN A 84 -11.24 -6.67 -15.47
N VAL A 85 -11.09 -6.52 -14.16
CA VAL A 85 -10.56 -7.56 -13.28
C VAL A 85 -11.55 -7.86 -12.16
N LYS A 86 -11.44 -9.06 -11.61
CA LYS A 86 -12.13 -9.46 -10.38
C LYS A 86 -11.11 -9.74 -9.29
N VAL A 87 -11.21 -9.02 -8.17
CA VAL A 87 -10.37 -9.26 -7.01
C VAL A 87 -10.97 -10.40 -6.19
N PRO A 88 -10.22 -11.49 -5.93
CA PRO A 88 -10.72 -12.60 -5.13
C PRO A 88 -11.13 -12.14 -3.73
N PHE A 89 -12.23 -12.69 -3.24
CA PHE A 89 -12.74 -12.40 -1.91
C PHE A 89 -13.24 -13.68 -1.24
N THR A 90 -12.76 -13.95 -0.03
CA THR A 90 -13.23 -15.04 0.80
C THR A 90 -13.84 -14.45 2.06
N PRO A 91 -15.15 -14.64 2.32
CA PRO A 91 -15.83 -14.18 3.52
C PRO A 91 -15.49 -15.07 4.73
N GLY A 92 -15.93 -14.63 5.93
CA GLY A 92 -15.87 -15.46 7.14
C GLY A 92 -15.05 -14.84 8.27
N ARG A 93 -14.64 -13.56 8.14
CA ARG A 93 -14.04 -12.81 9.25
C ARG A 93 -15.12 -12.40 10.24
N ALA A 94 -14.77 -12.37 11.53
CA ALA A 94 -15.62 -11.86 12.60
C ALA A 94 -15.17 -10.47 13.05
N ASP A 95 -16.06 -9.76 13.74
CA ASP A 95 -15.74 -8.47 14.37
C ASP A 95 -15.38 -8.71 15.84
N ALA A 96 -14.25 -8.20 16.27
CA ALA A 96 -13.83 -8.24 17.66
C ALA A 96 -14.45 -7.09 18.48
N THR A 97 -14.61 -7.29 19.77
CA THR A 97 -14.90 -6.23 20.73
C THR A 97 -13.62 -5.54 21.20
N GLN A 98 -13.76 -4.45 21.96
CA GLN A 98 -12.59 -3.79 22.57
C GLN A 98 -11.94 -4.69 23.62
N GLU A 99 -12.73 -5.46 24.36
CA GLU A 99 -12.27 -6.39 25.39
C GLU A 99 -11.48 -7.55 24.80
N GLU A 100 -11.84 -8.00 23.60
CA GLU A 100 -11.13 -9.03 22.84
C GLU A 100 -9.87 -8.50 22.15
N THR A 101 -9.56 -7.22 22.32
CA THR A 101 -8.41 -6.57 21.73
C THR A 101 -7.34 -6.37 22.81
N GLU A 102 -6.40 -7.31 22.91
CA GLU A 102 -5.28 -7.23 23.86
C GLU A 102 -4.32 -6.12 23.48
N ILE A 103 -4.40 -4.98 24.17
CA ILE A 103 -3.64 -3.76 23.85
C ILE A 103 -2.14 -4.05 23.76
N HIS A 104 -1.57 -4.77 24.71
CA HIS A 104 -0.14 -5.10 24.72
C HIS A 104 0.30 -5.94 23.51
N SER A 105 -0.54 -6.87 23.08
CA SER A 105 -0.28 -7.69 21.89
C SER A 105 -0.38 -6.86 20.60
N VAL A 106 -1.38 -6.00 20.52
CA VAL A 106 -1.67 -5.18 19.33
C VAL A 106 -0.67 -4.03 19.17
N GLU A 107 -0.16 -3.45 20.28
CA GLU A 107 0.75 -2.32 20.24
C GLU A 107 2.06 -2.61 19.49
N HIS A 108 2.52 -3.86 19.53
CA HIS A 108 3.70 -4.32 18.77
C HIS A 108 3.47 -4.33 17.24
N LEU A 109 2.22 -4.26 16.79
CA LEU A 109 1.88 -4.21 15.37
C LEU A 109 1.91 -2.78 14.81
N ASN A 110 2.06 -1.77 15.67
CA ASN A 110 2.13 -0.36 15.24
C ASN A 110 3.41 -0.13 14.42
N PRO A 111 3.30 0.19 13.12
CA PRO A 111 4.48 0.34 12.28
C PRO A 111 5.33 1.54 12.73
N LYS A 112 6.61 1.30 12.96
CA LYS A 112 7.62 2.35 13.18
C LYS A 112 7.98 3.04 11.86
N ALA A 113 7.99 2.26 10.79
CA ALA A 113 8.04 2.69 9.41
C ALA A 113 7.33 1.64 8.55
N ASP A 114 6.83 2.05 7.38
CA ASP A 114 6.17 1.18 6.42
C ASP A 114 6.54 1.63 5.00
N GLY A 115 7.44 0.87 4.37
CA GLY A 115 7.89 1.14 3.01
C GLY A 115 6.79 1.02 1.95
N PHE A 116 5.74 0.22 2.18
CA PHE A 116 4.59 0.15 1.27
C PHE A 116 3.78 1.45 1.22
N ARG A 117 3.77 2.23 2.31
CA ARG A 117 3.01 3.49 2.43
C ARG A 117 3.88 4.75 2.47
N ASN A 118 5.20 4.64 2.32
CA ASN A 118 6.15 5.74 2.57
C ASN A 118 5.96 6.41 3.95
N TYR A 119 5.53 5.63 4.94
CA TYR A 119 5.28 6.10 6.29
C TYR A 119 6.51 5.91 7.17
N VAL A 120 6.97 6.99 7.81
CA VAL A 120 8.10 6.96 8.73
C VAL A 120 7.76 7.71 10.01
N ARG A 121 7.91 7.04 11.16
CA ARG A 121 7.69 7.64 12.48
C ARG A 121 8.94 7.55 13.35
N LYS A 122 9.39 6.35 13.65
CA LYS A 122 10.55 6.03 14.48
C LYS A 122 11.31 4.87 13.85
N PRO A 123 11.97 5.06 12.73
CA PRO A 123 12.66 3.98 12.03
C PRO A 123 13.82 3.49 12.88
N ILE A 124 14.05 2.18 12.87
CA ILE A 124 15.20 1.52 13.52
C ILE A 124 16.22 1.01 12.49
N MET A 125 15.86 1.11 11.22
CA MET A 125 16.66 0.77 10.05
C MET A 125 16.17 1.61 8.87
N PRO A 126 16.87 1.64 7.73
CA PRO A 126 16.42 2.33 6.52
C PRO A 126 15.02 1.89 6.08
N ILE A 127 14.28 2.78 5.41
CA ILE A 127 12.88 2.50 5.02
C ILE A 127 12.77 1.34 4.02
N GLU A 128 13.77 1.15 3.17
CA GLU A 128 13.85 0.02 2.25
C GLU A 128 14.00 -1.31 2.97
N ASP A 129 14.73 -1.35 4.08
CA ASP A 129 14.87 -2.55 4.91
C ASP A 129 13.56 -2.84 5.67
N HIS A 130 12.87 -1.80 6.14
CA HIS A 130 11.51 -1.93 6.68
C HIS A 130 10.52 -2.46 5.65
N LEU A 131 10.69 -2.10 4.36
CA LEU A 131 9.86 -2.65 3.28
C LEU A 131 10.06 -4.15 3.13
N VAL A 132 11.32 -4.61 3.07
CA VAL A 132 11.65 -6.03 2.91
C VAL A 132 11.20 -6.84 4.14
N ASP A 133 11.46 -6.33 5.36
CA ASP A 133 10.99 -6.96 6.60
C ASP A 133 9.47 -7.12 6.62
N ARG A 134 8.74 -6.08 6.23
CA ARG A 134 7.28 -6.14 6.13
C ARG A 134 6.82 -7.13 5.07
N ALA A 135 7.45 -7.16 3.91
CA ALA A 135 7.13 -8.13 2.85
C ALA A 135 7.32 -9.57 3.34
N GLN A 136 8.40 -9.85 4.06
CA GLN A 136 8.65 -11.17 4.65
C GLN A 136 7.60 -11.54 5.70
N LEU A 137 7.21 -10.60 6.58
CA LEU A 137 6.13 -10.84 7.56
C LEU A 137 4.77 -11.11 6.89
N LEU A 138 4.53 -10.52 5.73
CA LEU A 138 3.34 -10.74 4.93
C LEU A 138 3.45 -11.99 4.02
N GLU A 139 4.57 -12.72 4.09
CA GLU A 139 4.85 -13.91 3.26
C GLU A 139 4.87 -13.61 1.75
N LEU A 140 5.22 -12.38 1.38
CA LEU A 140 5.28 -11.93 -0.01
C LEU A 140 6.63 -12.27 -0.65
N SER A 141 6.58 -12.75 -1.88
CA SER A 141 7.75 -12.86 -2.76
C SER A 141 8.22 -11.50 -3.26
N ALA A 142 9.43 -11.42 -3.80
CA ALA A 142 9.97 -10.17 -4.35
C ALA A 142 9.11 -9.61 -5.53
N PRO A 143 8.57 -10.40 -6.48
CA PRO A 143 7.61 -9.92 -7.47
C PRO A 143 6.33 -9.36 -6.86
N GLU A 144 5.72 -10.03 -5.87
CA GLU A 144 4.50 -9.57 -5.20
C GLU A 144 4.75 -8.27 -4.43
N MET A 145 5.83 -8.18 -3.67
CA MET A 145 6.26 -6.92 -3.05
C MET A 145 6.40 -5.80 -4.09
N THR A 146 7.02 -6.09 -5.22
CA THR A 146 7.27 -5.11 -6.29
C THR A 146 5.96 -4.57 -6.87
N VAL A 147 5.04 -5.43 -7.29
CA VAL A 147 3.77 -4.99 -7.86
C VAL A 147 2.91 -4.24 -6.84
N LEU A 148 2.90 -4.69 -5.58
CA LEU A 148 2.15 -4.02 -4.52
C LEU A 148 2.68 -2.60 -4.27
N VAL A 149 4.00 -2.42 -4.17
CA VAL A 149 4.56 -1.07 -4.02
C VAL A 149 4.16 -0.18 -5.19
N GLY A 150 4.42 -0.62 -6.43
CA GLY A 150 4.08 0.17 -7.62
C GLY A 150 2.61 0.53 -7.72
N GLY A 151 1.72 -0.42 -7.44
CA GLY A 151 0.27 -0.19 -7.46
C GLY A 151 -0.21 0.71 -6.32
N LEU A 152 0.23 0.48 -5.09
CA LEU A 152 -0.13 1.33 -3.95
C LEU A 152 0.31 2.78 -4.16
N ARG A 153 1.46 3.02 -4.81
CA ARG A 153 1.92 4.37 -5.15
C ARG A 153 0.99 5.08 -6.12
N VAL A 154 0.66 4.46 -7.25
CA VAL A 154 -0.24 5.10 -8.22
C VAL A 154 -1.67 5.25 -7.69
N LEU A 155 -2.07 4.42 -6.72
CA LEU A 155 -3.34 4.51 -6.01
C LEU A 155 -3.33 5.51 -4.84
N GLN A 156 -2.20 6.19 -4.60
CA GLN A 156 -2.01 7.17 -3.51
C GLN A 156 -2.25 6.60 -2.10
N VAL A 157 -1.83 5.36 -1.86
CA VAL A 157 -1.87 4.76 -0.54
C VAL A 157 -0.64 5.18 0.25
N GLY A 158 -0.84 5.85 1.38
CA GLY A 158 0.22 6.38 2.23
C GLY A 158 0.47 7.86 2.03
N ASP A 159 1.71 8.27 1.79
CA ASP A 159 2.05 9.65 1.42
C ASP A 159 1.59 9.94 0.00
N ASP A 160 0.71 10.92 -0.16
CA ASP A 160 0.08 11.28 -1.43
C ASP A 160 0.97 12.13 -2.36
N LYS A 161 2.20 12.39 -1.97
CA LYS A 161 3.18 13.14 -2.77
C LYS A 161 4.40 12.32 -3.16
N LYS A 162 4.89 11.46 -2.24
CA LYS A 162 6.13 10.71 -2.42
C LYS A 162 5.88 9.36 -3.07
N GLY A 163 6.59 9.07 -4.15
CA GLY A 163 6.47 7.82 -4.88
C GLY A 163 5.30 7.79 -5.87
N VAL A 164 4.49 8.82 -5.94
CA VAL A 164 3.35 8.91 -6.87
C VAL A 164 3.84 9.28 -8.26
N PHE A 165 4.49 8.32 -8.94
CA PHE A 165 5.08 8.52 -10.26
C PHE A 165 4.05 8.28 -11.37
N THR A 166 2.96 9.05 -11.36
CA THR A 166 1.92 8.97 -12.38
C THR A 166 1.24 10.31 -12.58
N ALA A 167 0.80 10.58 -13.80
CA ALA A 167 -0.06 11.72 -14.12
C ALA A 167 -1.55 11.43 -13.85
N ARG A 168 -1.89 10.19 -13.50
CA ARG A 168 -3.28 9.71 -13.27
C ARG A 168 -3.42 9.06 -11.89
N PRO A 169 -3.25 9.81 -10.79
CA PRO A 169 -3.39 9.25 -9.45
C PRO A 169 -4.77 8.62 -9.23
N GLY A 170 -4.79 7.47 -8.55
CA GLY A 170 -6.01 6.69 -8.31
C GLY A 170 -6.37 5.69 -9.41
N VAL A 171 -5.66 5.69 -10.53
CA VAL A 171 -5.80 4.70 -11.59
C VAL A 171 -4.75 3.61 -11.41
N LEU A 172 -5.17 2.33 -11.41
CA LEU A 172 -4.21 1.22 -11.32
C LEU A 172 -3.50 1.06 -12.67
N SER A 173 -2.22 1.39 -12.68
CA SER A 173 -1.36 1.33 -13.87
C SER A 173 0.09 1.01 -13.50
N ASN A 174 0.90 0.62 -14.48
CA ASN A 174 2.32 0.39 -14.32
C ASN A 174 3.17 1.68 -14.38
N ASP A 175 2.55 2.85 -14.32
CA ASP A 175 3.18 4.16 -14.47
C ASP A 175 4.33 4.37 -13.49
N PHE A 176 4.25 3.82 -12.26
CA PHE A 176 5.33 3.89 -11.27
C PHE A 176 6.65 3.40 -11.85
N PHE A 177 6.66 2.23 -12.48
CA PHE A 177 7.88 1.64 -13.04
C PHE A 177 8.33 2.36 -14.31
N VAL A 178 7.39 2.72 -15.18
CA VAL A 178 7.68 3.48 -16.41
C VAL A 178 8.37 4.79 -16.06
N ASN A 179 7.87 5.53 -15.10
CA ASN A 179 8.39 6.85 -14.72
C ASN A 179 9.64 6.76 -13.82
N LEU A 180 9.77 5.72 -12.99
CA LEU A 180 10.99 5.47 -12.21
C LEU A 180 12.20 5.22 -13.14
N LEU A 181 11.98 4.48 -14.23
CA LEU A 181 13.02 4.06 -15.16
C LEU A 181 13.20 5.00 -16.35
N ASP A 182 12.42 6.09 -16.41
CA ASP A 182 12.51 7.08 -17.50
C ASP A 182 13.88 7.75 -17.53
N MET A 183 14.64 7.49 -18.60
CA MET A 183 15.99 8.04 -18.81
C MET A 183 16.00 9.56 -19.00
N SER A 184 14.86 10.20 -19.28
CA SER A 184 14.73 11.65 -19.32
C SER A 184 14.72 12.28 -17.91
N VAL A 185 14.57 11.47 -16.85
CA VAL A 185 14.56 11.91 -15.47
C VAL A 185 15.92 11.65 -14.81
N GLN A 186 16.41 12.63 -14.07
CA GLN A 186 17.59 12.51 -13.21
C GLN A 186 17.15 12.57 -11.74
N TRP A 187 17.46 11.55 -10.99
CA TRP A 187 17.22 11.49 -9.57
C TRP A 187 18.34 12.16 -8.78
N LYS A 188 17.96 12.99 -7.80
CA LYS A 188 18.89 13.70 -6.92
C LYS A 188 18.37 13.70 -5.50
N GLY A 189 19.21 13.31 -4.53
CA GLY A 189 18.91 13.42 -3.10
C GLY A 189 18.69 14.86 -2.67
N ILE A 190 17.76 15.07 -1.75
CA ILE A 190 17.42 16.35 -1.12
C ILE A 190 17.61 16.29 0.38
N GLY A 191 17.88 17.44 1.01
CA GLY A 191 17.92 17.55 2.47
C GLY A 191 19.12 16.93 3.17
N GLY A 192 20.15 16.47 2.49
CA GLY A 192 21.40 15.97 3.09
C GLY A 192 21.31 14.59 3.75
N SER A 193 20.10 14.08 4.09
CA SER A 193 19.89 12.77 4.70
C SER A 193 19.88 11.61 3.70
N GLN A 194 19.76 11.91 2.41
CA GLN A 194 19.58 10.92 1.34
C GLN A 194 18.36 10.00 1.54
N GLU A 195 17.36 10.44 2.29
CA GLU A 195 16.11 9.72 2.51
C GLU A 195 15.05 10.08 1.45
N GLU A 196 15.14 11.31 0.92
CA GLU A 196 14.20 11.86 -0.05
C GLU A 196 14.93 12.28 -1.32
N PHE A 197 14.24 12.16 -2.45
CA PHE A 197 14.79 12.41 -3.77
C PHE A 197 13.81 13.17 -4.65
N GLU A 198 14.35 14.00 -5.52
CA GLU A 198 13.65 14.64 -6.63
C GLU A 198 14.05 14.01 -7.94
N GLY A 199 13.06 13.60 -8.73
CA GLY A 199 13.20 13.25 -10.14
C GLY A 199 13.03 14.52 -10.99
N ARG A 200 14.11 14.97 -11.63
CA ARG A 200 14.14 16.18 -12.44
C ARG A 200 14.27 15.85 -13.92
N ASP A 201 13.51 16.55 -14.73
CA ASP A 201 13.69 16.51 -16.18
C ASP A 201 15.11 16.97 -16.56
N ARG A 202 15.84 16.16 -17.34
CA ARG A 202 17.24 16.42 -17.68
C ARG A 202 17.44 17.66 -18.55
N LYS A 203 16.42 18.06 -19.34
CA LYS A 203 16.49 19.20 -20.25
C LYS A 203 16.11 20.51 -19.55
N SER A 204 15.00 20.49 -18.85
CA SER A 204 14.45 21.71 -18.21
C SER A 204 14.91 21.90 -16.76
N GLY A 205 15.39 20.85 -16.07
CA GLY A 205 15.73 20.88 -14.66
C GLY A 205 14.49 20.91 -13.73
N GLN A 206 13.28 20.93 -14.29
CA GLN A 206 12.06 20.98 -13.49
C GLN A 206 11.84 19.68 -12.74
N VAL A 207 11.34 19.78 -11.49
CA VAL A 207 10.95 18.62 -10.67
C VAL A 207 9.67 18.02 -11.26
N LYS A 208 9.75 16.74 -11.63
CA LYS A 208 8.61 15.94 -12.09
C LYS A 208 8.05 15.08 -10.95
N TRP A 209 8.93 14.49 -10.16
CA TRP A 209 8.57 13.50 -9.15
C TRP A 209 9.32 13.75 -7.84
N THR A 210 8.73 13.28 -6.75
CA THR A 210 9.41 13.15 -5.46
C THR A 210 9.26 11.72 -4.95
N GLY A 211 10.31 11.16 -4.37
CA GLY A 211 10.30 9.78 -3.89
C GLY A 211 11.21 9.59 -2.68
N THR A 212 11.17 8.39 -2.13
CA THR A 212 12.00 7.97 -1.01
C THR A 212 12.99 6.89 -1.43
N ARG A 213 13.86 6.47 -0.51
CA ARG A 213 14.74 5.31 -0.73
C ARG A 213 13.95 4.05 -1.04
N ALA A 214 12.77 3.84 -0.39
CA ALA A 214 11.90 2.69 -0.67
C ALA A 214 11.34 2.68 -2.09
N ASP A 215 11.25 3.84 -2.74
CA ASP A 215 10.84 3.93 -4.14
C ASP A 215 12.03 3.69 -5.08
N LEU A 216 13.17 4.32 -4.78
CA LEU A 216 14.32 4.29 -5.67
C LEU A 216 15.09 2.97 -5.66
N ILE A 217 14.92 2.13 -4.63
CA ILE A 217 15.55 0.81 -4.59
C ILE A 217 15.11 -0.08 -5.76
N PHE A 218 13.89 0.11 -6.27
CA PHE A 218 13.40 -0.57 -7.47
C PHE A 218 14.08 -0.12 -8.76
N GLY A 219 14.83 0.96 -8.71
CA GLY A 219 15.67 1.42 -9.84
C GLY A 219 17.17 1.16 -9.65
N SER A 220 17.61 0.80 -8.42
CA SER A 220 19.04 0.73 -8.07
C SER A 220 19.52 -0.64 -7.62
N HIS A 221 18.69 -1.43 -6.94
CA HIS A 221 19.04 -2.80 -6.54
C HIS A 221 18.86 -3.75 -7.73
N SER A 222 19.88 -4.54 -8.09
CA SER A 222 19.92 -5.33 -9.33
C SER A 222 18.70 -6.25 -9.53
N GLN A 223 18.29 -6.98 -8.51
CA GLN A 223 17.15 -7.89 -8.59
C GLN A 223 15.80 -7.14 -8.70
N LEU A 224 15.60 -6.12 -7.86
CA LEU A 224 14.37 -5.33 -7.89
C LEU A 224 14.28 -4.48 -9.15
N ARG A 225 15.41 -4.01 -9.67
CA ARG A 225 15.49 -3.32 -10.95
C ARG A 225 15.07 -4.22 -12.11
N ALA A 226 15.50 -5.47 -12.13
CA ALA A 226 15.08 -6.43 -13.15
C ALA A 226 13.55 -6.64 -13.13
N LEU A 227 12.94 -6.74 -11.93
CA LEU A 227 11.49 -6.80 -11.80
C LEU A 227 10.81 -5.51 -12.26
N ALA A 228 11.36 -4.36 -11.90
CA ALA A 228 10.84 -3.07 -12.33
C ALA A 228 10.90 -2.91 -13.86
N GLU A 229 11.93 -3.39 -14.53
CA GLU A 229 12.04 -3.38 -15.99
C GLU A 229 10.99 -4.29 -16.66
N VAL A 230 10.68 -5.45 -16.06
CA VAL A 230 9.59 -6.31 -16.54
C VAL A 230 8.26 -5.56 -16.50
N TYR A 231 7.94 -4.91 -15.37
CA TYR A 231 6.67 -4.19 -15.23
C TYR A 231 6.64 -2.84 -15.95
N GLY A 232 7.80 -2.22 -16.20
CA GLY A 232 7.93 -0.98 -16.96
C GLY A 232 7.88 -1.16 -18.48
N ALA A 233 7.90 -2.40 -18.98
CA ALA A 233 7.83 -2.68 -20.41
C ALA A 233 6.50 -2.23 -21.04
N ASN A 234 6.53 -1.89 -22.34
CA ASN A 234 5.36 -1.33 -23.04
C ASN A 234 4.17 -2.29 -23.11
N ASP A 235 4.41 -3.59 -23.12
CA ASP A 235 3.43 -4.68 -23.18
C ASP A 235 3.04 -5.24 -21.79
N ALA A 236 3.62 -4.70 -20.71
CA ALA A 236 3.44 -5.22 -19.36
C ALA A 236 2.19 -4.72 -18.62
N LYS A 237 1.41 -3.81 -19.19
CA LYS A 237 0.28 -3.16 -18.50
C LYS A 237 -0.73 -4.16 -17.93
N GLU A 238 -1.18 -5.09 -18.76
CA GLU A 238 -2.14 -6.12 -18.34
C GLU A 238 -1.52 -7.09 -17.33
N LYS A 239 -0.28 -7.53 -17.57
CA LYS A 239 0.48 -8.37 -16.64
C LYS A 239 0.59 -7.71 -15.27
N PHE A 240 0.99 -6.43 -15.21
CA PHE A 240 1.09 -5.69 -13.96
C PHE A 240 -0.23 -5.68 -13.18
N VAL A 241 -1.35 -5.38 -13.85
CA VAL A 241 -2.68 -5.32 -13.19
C VAL A 241 -3.09 -6.70 -12.67
N LYS A 242 -2.86 -7.77 -13.44
CA LYS A 242 -3.16 -9.16 -13.01
C LYS A 242 -2.30 -9.57 -11.82
N ASP A 243 -1.00 -9.31 -11.88
CA ASP A 243 -0.07 -9.68 -10.81
C ASP A 243 -0.34 -8.86 -9.54
N PHE A 244 -0.70 -7.57 -9.67
CA PHE A 244 -1.12 -6.75 -8.53
C PHE A 244 -2.37 -7.32 -7.86
N VAL A 245 -3.39 -7.70 -8.64
CA VAL A 245 -4.63 -8.30 -8.11
C VAL A 245 -4.36 -9.63 -7.42
N ALA A 246 -3.43 -10.43 -7.96
CA ALA A 246 -3.04 -11.70 -7.35
C ALA A 246 -2.26 -11.52 -6.04
N ALA A 247 -1.44 -10.47 -5.94
CA ALA A 247 -0.66 -10.17 -4.74
C ALA A 247 -1.47 -9.46 -3.64
N TRP A 248 -2.56 -8.80 -4.01
CA TRP A 248 -3.46 -8.08 -3.08
C TRP A 248 -4.25 -9.06 -2.21
#